data_f2d99aeda579e437d8ef6339a192b797
#
_entry.id   f2d99aeda579e437d8ef6339a192b797
#
_cell.length_a   1.000
_cell.length_b   1.000
_cell.length_c   1.000
_cell.angle_alpha   90.00
_cell.angle_beta   90.00
_cell.angle_gamma   90.00
#
_symmetry.space_group_name_H-M   'P 1'
#
loop_
_entity.id
_entity.type
_entity.pdbx_description
1 polymer ?
#
loop_
_entity_poly.entity_id
_entity_poly.type
_entity_poly.pdbx_seq_one_letter_code
_entity_poly.pdbx_strand_id
1 'polypeptide(L)'
;ILIVNTCGFLESAREESVDVILDAGELRKSNQVEKLVVMGCFSDRYGSELHDELPEVDAFFGTDDHAAVLSYLTGKAHTKDDPDYFRSLLTPNHYAYLKIAEGCDNGCSFCSIPIMRGLQKSQPVAWNLQEAQRLADSGVKELLVIAQDSTSYGWDLTPRSSLHELMDELDKVNGLEWIRLHYAHPAHLHQEMIQRFGQLEKLVPYIDMPVQHGSDKMLKDMRRGLMSNGIRKRIDDLRKVNPDISLRTSII
;
A
#
# COMPACT_ATOMS: atom_id res chain seq x y z
N ILE A 1 -14.80 22.05 -7.65
CA ILE A 1 -13.50 21.67 -7.08
C ILE A 1 -12.98 20.46 -7.86
N LEU A 2 -11.72 20.49 -8.25
CA LEU A 2 -11.03 19.39 -8.91
C LEU A 2 -9.82 18.95 -8.04
N ILE A 3 -9.69 17.66 -7.82
CA ILE A 3 -8.57 17.08 -7.07
C ILE A 3 -7.83 16.15 -8.02
N VAL A 4 -6.54 16.40 -8.24
CA VAL A 4 -5.65 15.54 -9.02
C VAL A 4 -4.82 14.71 -8.07
N ASN A 5 -5.04 13.38 -8.06
CA ASN A 5 -4.22 12.44 -7.30
C ASN A 5 -3.09 11.93 -8.18
N THR A 6 -1.86 12.13 -7.76
CA THR A 6 -0.66 12.00 -8.60
C THR A 6 0.21 10.81 -8.20
N CYS A 7 0.95 10.27 -9.18
CA CYS A 7 1.97 9.24 -8.98
C CYS A 7 3.38 9.83 -9.20
N GLY A 8 4.29 9.62 -8.23
CA GLY A 8 5.68 10.08 -8.29
C GLY A 8 6.71 8.97 -8.54
N PHE A 9 6.27 7.73 -8.76
CA PHE A 9 7.14 6.56 -8.76
C PHE A 9 7.85 6.33 -10.11
N LEU A 10 7.08 6.14 -11.18
CA LEU A 10 7.60 5.93 -12.53
C LEU A 10 7.71 7.26 -13.28
N GLU A 11 8.67 7.36 -14.20
CA GLU A 11 8.85 8.54 -15.03
C GLU A 11 7.62 8.84 -15.89
N SER A 12 7.12 7.82 -16.59
CA SER A 12 5.89 7.95 -17.40
C SER A 12 4.66 8.37 -16.58
N ALA A 13 4.53 7.90 -15.34
CA ALA A 13 3.44 8.31 -14.47
C ALA A 13 3.61 9.73 -13.91
N ARG A 14 4.85 10.22 -13.81
CA ARG A 14 5.12 11.64 -13.48
C ARG A 14 4.76 12.55 -14.63
N GLU A 15 5.15 12.18 -15.86
CA GLU A 15 4.78 12.90 -17.08
C GLU A 15 3.26 13.00 -17.21
N GLU A 16 2.54 11.87 -17.09
CA GLU A 16 1.08 11.85 -17.07
C GLU A 16 0.50 12.75 -15.96
N SER A 17 1.08 12.72 -14.76
CA SER A 17 0.63 13.57 -13.65
C SER A 17 0.78 15.05 -13.97
N VAL A 18 1.90 15.46 -14.59
CA VAL A 18 2.12 16.84 -15.01
C VAL A 18 1.11 17.25 -16.09
N ASP A 19 0.93 16.43 -17.12
CA ASP A 19 -0.03 16.70 -18.20
C ASP A 19 -1.46 16.89 -17.65
N VAL A 20 -1.90 16.00 -16.76
CA VAL A 20 -3.23 16.12 -16.11
C VAL A 20 -3.34 17.38 -15.25
N ILE A 21 -2.29 17.79 -14.55
CA ILE A 21 -2.29 19.04 -13.76
C ILE A 21 -2.38 20.25 -14.68
N LEU A 22 -1.64 20.26 -15.78
CA LEU A 22 -1.68 21.36 -16.76
C LEU A 22 -3.07 21.50 -17.42
N ASP A 23 -3.67 20.38 -17.84
CA ASP A 23 -5.03 20.36 -18.37
C ASP A 23 -6.05 20.87 -17.33
N ALA A 24 -5.92 20.44 -16.08
CA ALA A 24 -6.74 20.91 -14.97
C ALA A 24 -6.52 22.42 -14.69
N GLY A 25 -5.29 22.91 -14.86
CA GLY A 25 -4.92 24.32 -14.75
C GLY A 25 -5.65 25.18 -15.77
N GLU A 26 -5.82 24.73 -17.02
CA GLU A 26 -6.62 25.43 -18.04
C GLU A 26 -8.10 25.53 -17.66
N LEU A 27 -8.66 24.48 -17.03
CA LEU A 27 -10.02 24.54 -16.50
C LEU A 27 -10.13 25.55 -15.35
N ARG A 28 -9.09 25.66 -14.52
CA ARG A 28 -9.03 26.63 -13.43
C ARG A 28 -8.94 28.07 -13.96
N LYS A 29 -8.08 28.34 -14.95
CA LYS A 29 -7.93 29.65 -15.62
C LYS A 29 -9.21 30.11 -16.31
N SER A 30 -9.94 29.17 -16.92
CA SER A 30 -11.21 29.46 -17.61
C SER A 30 -12.42 29.54 -16.66
N ASN A 31 -12.21 29.51 -15.34
CA ASN A 31 -13.25 29.52 -14.29
C ASN A 31 -14.27 28.37 -14.38
N GLN A 32 -13.94 27.27 -15.06
CA GLN A 32 -14.76 26.05 -15.06
C GLN A 32 -14.60 25.26 -13.75
N VAL A 33 -13.49 25.48 -13.06
CA VAL A 33 -13.18 24.88 -11.75
C VAL A 33 -12.87 26.01 -10.76
N GLU A 34 -13.52 25.99 -9.60
CA GLU A 34 -13.35 27.00 -8.56
C GLU A 34 -12.05 26.80 -7.77
N LYS A 35 -11.66 25.53 -7.53
CA LYS A 35 -10.43 25.16 -6.84
C LYS A 35 -9.78 23.97 -7.51
N LEU A 36 -8.46 24.05 -7.70
CA LEU A 36 -7.61 22.94 -8.15
C LEU A 36 -6.67 22.53 -7.00
N VAL A 37 -6.77 21.28 -6.59
CA VAL A 37 -5.94 20.69 -5.52
C VAL A 37 -5.14 19.53 -6.10
N VAL A 38 -3.84 19.49 -5.80
CA VAL A 38 -2.96 18.38 -6.20
C VAL A 38 -2.54 17.62 -4.95
N MET A 39 -2.62 16.28 -4.98
CA MET A 39 -2.19 15.45 -3.87
C MET A 39 -1.49 14.17 -4.36
N GLY A 40 -0.83 13.46 -3.45
CA GLY A 40 -0.24 12.15 -3.73
C GLY A 40 1.29 12.15 -3.79
N CYS A 41 1.87 11.04 -4.30
CA CYS A 41 3.32 10.80 -4.25
C CYS A 41 4.17 11.82 -5.02
N PHE A 42 3.64 12.39 -6.09
CA PHE A 42 4.35 13.43 -6.86
C PHE A 42 4.43 14.72 -6.05
N SER A 43 3.33 15.09 -5.40
CA SER A 43 3.26 16.24 -4.51
C SER A 43 4.17 16.07 -3.27
N ASP A 44 4.23 14.89 -2.66
CA ASP A 44 5.16 14.62 -1.55
C ASP A 44 6.63 14.80 -1.95
N ARG A 45 6.97 14.41 -3.17
CA ARG A 45 8.35 14.42 -3.64
C ARG A 45 8.81 15.79 -4.14
N TYR A 46 7.94 16.54 -4.79
CA TYR A 46 8.28 17.74 -5.54
C TYR A 46 7.45 18.98 -5.16
N GLY A 47 6.58 18.90 -4.14
CA GLY A 47 5.59 19.93 -3.84
C GLY A 47 6.17 21.35 -3.66
N SER A 48 7.36 21.45 -3.05
CA SER A 48 8.04 22.75 -2.90
C SER A 48 8.49 23.36 -4.22
N GLU A 49 8.91 22.54 -5.18
CA GLU A 49 9.34 22.99 -6.50
C GLU A 49 8.14 23.32 -7.39
N LEU A 50 7.10 22.49 -7.30
CA LEU A 50 5.89 22.62 -8.11
C LEU A 50 5.05 23.86 -7.77
N HIS A 51 5.10 24.32 -6.53
CA HIS A 51 4.33 25.48 -6.09
C HIS A 51 4.67 26.75 -6.90
N ASP A 52 5.95 26.92 -7.26
CA ASP A 52 6.41 28.08 -8.03
C ASP A 52 6.18 27.90 -9.54
N GLU A 53 6.16 26.66 -10.03
CA GLU A 53 6.01 26.35 -11.46
C GLU A 53 4.55 26.19 -11.90
N LEU A 54 3.64 25.87 -10.97
CA LEU A 54 2.21 25.61 -11.23
C LEU A 54 1.31 26.56 -10.42
N PRO A 55 1.32 27.87 -10.71
CA PRO A 55 0.57 28.88 -9.94
C PRO A 55 -0.96 28.72 -10.03
N GLU A 56 -1.47 27.90 -10.96
CA GLU A 56 -2.89 27.60 -11.10
C GLU A 56 -3.40 26.65 -10.01
N VAL A 57 -2.50 25.93 -9.32
CA VAL A 57 -2.86 24.99 -8.26
C VAL A 57 -3.04 25.75 -6.95
N ASP A 58 -4.23 25.67 -6.39
CA ASP A 58 -4.57 26.38 -5.16
C ASP A 58 -3.91 25.77 -3.90
N ALA A 59 -3.66 24.44 -3.89
CA ALA A 59 -2.98 23.77 -2.79
C ALA A 59 -2.37 22.41 -3.19
N PHE A 60 -1.24 22.08 -2.55
CA PHE A 60 -0.56 20.78 -2.67
C PHE A 60 -0.61 20.02 -1.34
N PHE A 61 -0.91 18.72 -1.41
CA PHE A 61 -0.97 17.83 -0.25
C PHE A 61 -0.21 16.52 -0.52
N GLY A 62 0.32 15.93 0.53
CA GLY A 62 0.98 14.63 0.48
C GLY A 62 0.01 13.44 0.43
N THR A 63 0.59 12.24 0.42
CA THR A 63 -0.16 10.98 0.34
C THR A 63 -1.00 10.68 1.58
N ASP A 64 -0.58 11.19 2.74
CA ASP A 64 -1.22 10.95 4.04
C ASP A 64 -2.12 12.11 4.51
N ASP A 65 -2.24 13.16 3.71
CA ASP A 65 -2.86 14.43 4.09
C ASP A 65 -4.39 14.48 3.86
N HIS A 66 -5.07 13.32 3.77
CA HIS A 66 -6.51 13.26 3.50
C HIS A 66 -7.35 14.14 4.42
N ALA A 67 -7.05 14.13 5.73
CA ALA A 67 -7.75 14.98 6.70
C ALA A 67 -7.49 16.46 6.46
N ALA A 68 -6.25 16.84 6.07
CA ALA A 68 -5.90 18.20 5.72
C ALA A 68 -6.60 18.65 4.42
N VAL A 69 -6.69 17.78 3.41
CA VAL A 69 -7.47 18.02 2.18
C VAL A 69 -8.94 18.29 2.52
N LEU A 70 -9.56 17.44 3.33
CA LEU A 70 -10.94 17.63 3.75
C LEU A 70 -11.13 18.93 4.53
N SER A 71 -10.20 19.25 5.43
CA SER A 71 -10.24 20.50 6.20
C SER A 71 -10.12 21.73 5.30
N TYR A 72 -9.23 21.68 4.32
CA TYR A 72 -9.04 22.75 3.33
C TYR A 72 -10.29 22.96 2.45
N LEU A 73 -10.94 21.88 2.04
CA LEU A 73 -12.11 21.92 1.15
C LEU A 73 -13.40 22.34 1.89
N THR A 74 -13.58 21.89 3.12
CA THR A 74 -14.82 22.10 3.87
C THR A 74 -14.76 23.31 4.80
N GLY A 75 -13.57 23.83 5.09
CA GLY A 75 -13.35 24.86 6.09
C GLY A 75 -13.57 24.39 7.55
N LYS A 76 -13.72 23.07 7.77
CA LYS A 76 -13.89 22.45 9.09
C LYS A 76 -12.68 21.61 9.42
N ALA A 77 -12.32 21.52 10.70
CA ALA A 77 -11.25 20.62 11.12
C ALA A 77 -11.70 19.16 10.99
N HIS A 78 -10.90 18.36 10.29
CA HIS A 78 -11.05 16.91 10.17
C HIS A 78 -9.80 16.22 10.70
N THR A 79 -9.96 15.06 11.32
CA THR A 79 -8.86 14.23 11.84
C THR A 79 -8.97 12.82 11.26
N LYS A 80 -7.86 12.07 11.31
CA LYS A 80 -7.84 10.65 10.87
C LYS A 80 -8.73 9.75 11.77
N ASP A 81 -9.03 10.20 12.98
CA ASP A 81 -9.85 9.47 13.97
C ASP A 81 -11.35 9.83 13.88
N ASP A 82 -11.75 10.61 12.88
CA ASP A 82 -13.16 10.95 12.66
C ASP A 82 -13.97 9.65 12.41
N PRO A 83 -15.00 9.35 13.26
CA PRO A 83 -15.80 8.13 13.11
C PRO A 83 -16.55 8.05 11.78
N ASP A 84 -16.79 9.17 11.11
CA ASP A 84 -17.41 9.24 9.79
C ASP A 84 -16.38 9.09 8.66
N TYR A 85 -15.09 8.95 9.00
CA TYR A 85 -14.01 8.72 8.03
C TYR A 85 -14.03 7.28 7.51
N PHE A 86 -15.08 6.94 6.79
CA PHE A 86 -15.16 5.67 6.06
C PHE A 86 -14.97 5.93 4.56
N ARG A 87 -14.01 5.22 3.98
CA ARG A 87 -13.76 5.33 2.54
C ARG A 87 -14.90 4.73 1.73
N SER A 88 -15.30 5.40 0.67
CA SER A 88 -16.15 4.81 -0.37
C SER A 88 -15.32 3.81 -1.19
N LEU A 89 -15.85 2.60 -1.38
CA LEU A 89 -15.18 1.57 -2.17
C LEU A 89 -15.39 1.83 -3.66
N LEU A 90 -14.29 1.85 -4.42
CA LEU A 90 -14.30 1.90 -5.88
C LEU A 90 -14.17 0.50 -6.51
N THR A 91 -13.89 -0.51 -5.69
CA THR A 91 -13.85 -1.91 -6.11
C THR A 91 -15.27 -2.48 -6.28
N PRO A 92 -15.44 -3.55 -7.08
CA PRO A 92 -16.64 -4.37 -7.01
C PRO A 92 -16.92 -4.84 -5.58
N ASN A 93 -18.19 -4.99 -5.23
CA ASN A 93 -18.64 -5.22 -3.84
C ASN A 93 -18.10 -6.50 -3.19
N HIS A 94 -17.60 -7.46 -3.97
CA HIS A 94 -17.15 -8.75 -3.45
C HIS A 94 -15.70 -8.75 -2.93
N TYR A 95 -14.89 -7.74 -3.23
CA TYR A 95 -13.54 -7.63 -2.68
C TYR A 95 -13.16 -6.20 -2.29
N ALA A 96 -12.24 -6.08 -1.35
CA ALA A 96 -11.66 -4.80 -0.96
C ALA A 96 -10.19 -4.94 -0.54
N TYR A 97 -9.45 -3.83 -0.62
CA TYR A 97 -8.09 -3.76 -0.12
C TYR A 97 -8.08 -3.39 1.36
N LEU A 98 -7.31 -4.10 2.18
CA LEU A 98 -6.95 -3.72 3.54
C LEU A 98 -5.49 -3.28 3.55
N LYS A 99 -5.24 -1.98 3.68
CA LYS A 99 -3.89 -1.43 3.79
C LYS A 99 -3.43 -1.49 5.24
N ILE A 100 -2.57 -2.48 5.57
CA ILE A 100 -2.10 -2.75 6.93
C ILE A 100 -0.92 -1.90 7.38
N ALA A 101 -0.19 -1.30 6.43
CA ALA A 101 0.92 -0.39 6.70
C ALA A 101 1.12 0.58 5.53
N GLU A 102 1.80 1.70 5.79
CA GLU A 102 2.25 2.68 4.81
C GLU A 102 3.75 2.91 4.96
N GLY A 103 4.45 3.22 3.85
CA GLY A 103 5.90 3.41 3.85
C GLY A 103 6.68 2.10 3.86
N CYS A 104 8.01 2.18 3.86
CA CYS A 104 8.88 1.02 3.78
C CYS A 104 10.29 1.34 4.29
N ASP A 105 10.84 0.47 5.14
CA ASP A 105 12.21 0.63 5.69
C ASP A 105 13.27 -0.04 4.81
N ASN A 106 12.88 -0.69 3.70
CA ASN A 106 13.82 -1.35 2.81
C ASN A 106 14.63 -0.34 2.01
N GLY A 107 15.95 -0.50 2.04
CA GLY A 107 16.89 0.33 1.30
C GLY A 107 17.16 -0.18 -0.13
N CYS A 108 16.16 -0.70 -0.84
CA CYS A 108 16.33 -1.18 -2.22
C CYS A 108 16.83 -0.07 -3.13
N SER A 109 17.93 -0.29 -3.87
CA SER A 109 18.65 0.76 -4.61
C SER A 109 17.85 1.36 -5.77
N PHE A 110 16.83 0.69 -6.26
CA PHE A 110 15.95 1.10 -7.36
C PHE A 110 14.63 1.74 -6.91
N CYS A 111 14.36 1.79 -5.60
CA CYS A 111 13.04 2.11 -5.07
C CYS A 111 13.01 3.48 -4.37
N SER A 112 12.05 4.31 -4.74
CA SER A 112 11.86 5.66 -4.16
C SER A 112 10.79 5.69 -3.04
N ILE A 113 10.22 4.56 -2.64
CA ILE A 113 9.14 4.50 -1.63
C ILE A 113 9.52 5.19 -0.32
N PRO A 114 10.71 4.93 0.29
CA PRO A 114 11.08 5.59 1.54
C PRO A 114 11.12 7.13 1.44
N ILE A 115 11.44 7.65 0.24
CA ILE A 115 11.50 9.11 -0.01
C ILE A 115 10.10 9.70 -0.17
N MET A 116 9.16 8.96 -0.81
CA MET A 116 7.82 9.46 -1.14
C MET A 116 6.79 9.17 -0.06
N ARG A 117 6.90 8.02 0.64
CA ARG A 117 5.91 7.55 1.61
C ARG A 117 6.49 7.40 3.02
N GLY A 118 7.77 7.76 3.18
CA GLY A 118 8.46 7.66 4.46
C GLY A 118 8.77 6.23 4.90
N LEU A 119 9.19 6.13 6.15
CA LEU A 119 9.43 4.85 6.81
C LEU A 119 8.11 4.14 7.12
N GLN A 120 8.17 2.84 7.32
CA GLN A 120 6.99 2.02 7.59
C GLN A 120 6.24 2.50 8.84
N LYS A 121 4.92 2.60 8.69
CA LYS A 121 3.95 2.87 9.76
C LYS A 121 2.84 1.85 9.67
N SER A 122 2.88 0.86 10.55
CA SER A 122 1.88 -0.20 10.63
C SER A 122 0.61 0.29 11.32
N GLN A 123 -0.55 -0.11 10.81
CA GLN A 123 -1.81 0.09 11.51
C GLN A 123 -1.92 -0.89 12.69
N PRO A 124 -2.44 -0.47 13.85
CA PRO A 124 -2.67 -1.39 14.97
C PRO A 124 -3.57 -2.57 14.57
N VAL A 125 -3.34 -3.74 15.16
CA VAL A 125 -4.14 -4.95 14.89
C VAL A 125 -5.63 -4.67 15.09
N ALA A 126 -6.02 -4.02 16.18
CA ALA A 126 -7.41 -3.69 16.48
C ALA A 126 -8.06 -2.82 15.40
N TRP A 127 -7.32 -1.87 14.82
CA TRP A 127 -7.80 -1.02 13.73
C TRP A 127 -8.02 -1.85 12.46
N ASN A 128 -7.05 -2.71 12.09
CA ASN A 128 -7.18 -3.60 10.94
C ASN A 128 -8.39 -4.53 11.06
N LEU A 129 -8.65 -5.07 12.26
CA LEU A 129 -9.80 -5.94 12.50
C LEU A 129 -11.13 -5.18 12.40
N GLN A 130 -11.19 -3.96 12.94
CA GLN A 130 -12.37 -3.11 12.83
C GLN A 130 -12.69 -2.79 11.37
N GLU A 131 -11.68 -2.42 10.58
CA GLU A 131 -11.82 -2.16 9.15
C GLU A 131 -12.26 -3.43 8.39
N ALA A 132 -11.62 -4.57 8.66
CA ALA A 132 -11.97 -5.85 8.03
C ALA A 132 -13.42 -6.26 8.34
N GLN A 133 -13.89 -6.08 9.59
CA GLN A 133 -15.27 -6.39 9.96
C GLN A 133 -16.26 -5.44 9.27
N ARG A 134 -15.98 -4.13 9.20
CA ARG A 134 -16.83 -3.17 8.46
C ARG A 134 -16.95 -3.52 6.98
N LEU A 135 -15.84 -3.95 6.35
CA LEU A 135 -15.82 -4.40 4.97
C LEU A 135 -16.67 -5.66 4.79
N ALA A 136 -16.52 -6.64 5.66
CA ALA A 136 -17.33 -7.87 5.65
C ALA A 136 -18.82 -7.58 5.84
N ASP A 137 -19.18 -6.70 6.77
CA ASP A 137 -20.55 -6.27 7.04
C ASP A 137 -21.18 -5.55 5.83
N SER A 138 -20.36 -4.87 5.02
CA SER A 138 -20.80 -4.25 3.76
C SER A 138 -20.95 -5.21 2.59
N GLY A 139 -20.64 -6.51 2.79
CA GLY A 139 -20.80 -7.58 1.80
C GLY A 139 -19.51 -8.02 1.10
N VAL A 140 -18.35 -7.48 1.48
CA VAL A 140 -17.04 -7.91 0.96
C VAL A 140 -16.77 -9.36 1.37
N LYS A 141 -16.34 -10.18 0.40
CA LYS A 141 -16.04 -11.61 0.59
C LYS A 141 -14.54 -11.90 0.54
N GLU A 142 -13.80 -11.17 -0.27
CA GLU A 142 -12.35 -11.32 -0.39
C GLU A 142 -11.63 -10.07 0.12
N LEU A 143 -10.69 -10.27 1.05
CA LEU A 143 -9.85 -9.22 1.60
C LEU A 143 -8.44 -9.32 0.99
N LEU A 144 -8.03 -8.26 0.29
CA LEU A 144 -6.70 -8.13 -0.30
C LEU A 144 -5.81 -7.35 0.69
N VAL A 145 -4.98 -8.06 1.43
CA VAL A 145 -4.06 -7.48 2.42
C VAL A 145 -2.85 -6.91 1.69
N ILE A 146 -2.64 -5.60 1.84
CA ILE A 146 -1.60 -4.85 1.13
C ILE A 146 -0.77 -3.96 2.05
N ALA A 147 0.50 -3.80 1.70
CA ALA A 147 1.44 -2.76 2.14
C ALA A 147 2.55 -2.64 1.08
N GLN A 148 3.50 -1.74 1.23
CA GLN A 148 4.71 -1.71 0.40
C GLN A 148 5.65 -2.91 0.69
N ASP A 149 5.65 -3.37 1.94
CA ASP A 149 6.21 -4.64 2.39
C ASP A 149 5.31 -5.20 3.49
N SER A 150 4.40 -6.10 3.14
CA SER A 150 3.48 -6.69 4.11
C SER A 150 4.18 -7.56 5.15
N THR A 151 5.35 -8.13 4.80
CA THR A 151 6.08 -9.05 5.68
C THR A 151 6.81 -8.36 6.83
N SER A 152 7.03 -7.04 6.77
CA SER A 152 7.55 -6.24 7.87
C SER A 152 6.47 -5.65 8.78
N TYR A 153 5.19 -5.99 8.57
CA TYR A 153 4.11 -5.50 9.40
C TYR A 153 4.35 -5.73 10.89
N GLY A 154 4.09 -4.68 11.68
CA GLY A 154 4.10 -4.72 13.13
C GLY A 154 5.47 -4.52 13.80
N TRP A 155 6.56 -4.42 13.03
CA TRP A 155 7.90 -4.21 13.58
C TRP A 155 8.04 -2.87 14.32
N ASP A 156 7.32 -1.87 13.87
CA ASP A 156 7.25 -0.51 14.40
C ASP A 156 6.19 -0.30 15.49
N LEU A 157 5.31 -1.28 15.73
CA LEU A 157 4.27 -1.18 16.75
C LEU A 157 4.80 -1.34 18.17
N THR A 158 4.10 -0.77 19.15
CA THR A 158 4.35 -0.94 20.58
C THR A 158 3.03 -1.27 21.29
N PRO A 159 2.84 -2.49 21.82
CA PRO A 159 3.73 -3.65 21.69
C PRO A 159 3.90 -4.11 20.24
N ARG A 160 5.04 -4.74 19.94
CA ARG A 160 5.28 -5.32 18.61
C ARG A 160 4.22 -6.37 18.28
N SER A 161 3.88 -6.43 17.02
CA SER A 161 3.07 -7.50 16.43
C SER A 161 3.77 -8.06 15.18
N SER A 162 3.14 -9.01 14.54
CA SER A 162 3.66 -9.64 13.32
C SER A 162 2.56 -9.90 12.31
N LEU A 163 2.96 -10.08 11.05
CA LEU A 163 2.01 -10.39 9.98
C LEU A 163 1.22 -11.68 10.28
N HIS A 164 1.87 -12.73 10.79
CA HIS A 164 1.18 -14.00 11.06
C HIS A 164 0.13 -13.86 12.18
N GLU A 165 0.41 -13.06 13.23
CA GLU A 165 -0.57 -12.78 14.29
C GLU A 165 -1.77 -12.00 13.73
N LEU A 166 -1.53 -11.00 12.88
CA LEU A 166 -2.62 -10.30 12.21
C LEU A 166 -3.45 -11.24 11.33
N MET A 167 -2.80 -12.14 10.56
CA MET A 167 -3.51 -13.09 9.71
C MET A 167 -4.34 -14.10 10.53
N ASP A 168 -3.83 -14.56 11.69
CA ASP A 168 -4.55 -15.41 12.63
C ASP A 168 -5.85 -14.74 13.14
N GLU A 169 -5.84 -13.44 13.35
CA GLU A 169 -7.02 -12.69 13.77
C GLU A 169 -7.97 -12.37 12.60
N LEU A 170 -7.44 -12.03 11.43
CA LEU A 170 -8.25 -11.79 10.24
C LEU A 170 -9.01 -13.05 9.78
N ASP A 171 -8.43 -14.24 9.95
CA ASP A 171 -9.09 -15.51 9.64
C ASP A 171 -10.38 -15.73 10.45
N LYS A 172 -10.51 -15.11 11.63
CA LYS A 172 -11.68 -15.19 12.51
C LYS A 172 -12.79 -14.20 12.14
N VAL A 173 -12.53 -13.23 11.26
CA VAL A 173 -13.50 -12.19 10.89
C VAL A 173 -14.70 -12.83 10.20
N ASN A 174 -15.90 -12.62 10.76
CA ASN A 174 -17.13 -13.19 10.20
C ASN A 174 -17.51 -12.50 8.88
N GLY A 175 -18.01 -13.27 7.93
CA GLY A 175 -18.48 -12.78 6.65
C GLY A 175 -17.42 -12.75 5.54
N LEU A 176 -16.13 -12.81 5.87
CA LEU A 176 -15.05 -13.03 4.90
C LEU A 176 -14.95 -14.51 4.53
N GLU A 177 -14.67 -14.77 3.26
CA GLU A 177 -14.45 -16.09 2.70
C GLU A 177 -12.99 -16.29 2.29
N TRP A 178 -12.33 -15.22 1.79
CA TRP A 178 -10.96 -15.27 1.29
C TRP A 178 -10.12 -14.12 1.81
N ILE A 179 -8.86 -14.40 2.13
CA ILE A 179 -7.82 -13.44 2.48
C ILE A 179 -6.64 -13.68 1.55
N ARG A 180 -6.24 -12.66 0.81
CA ARG A 180 -5.13 -12.73 -0.14
C ARG A 180 -3.99 -11.83 0.29
N LEU A 181 -2.79 -12.39 0.44
CA LEU A 181 -1.59 -11.63 0.81
C LEU A 181 -0.85 -11.13 -0.43
N HIS A 182 -0.58 -9.83 -0.47
CA HIS A 182 0.22 -9.18 -1.48
C HIS A 182 1.52 -8.60 -0.92
N TYR A 183 2.53 -8.41 -1.79
CA TYR A 183 3.79 -7.71 -1.50
C TYR A 183 4.61 -8.31 -0.35
N ALA A 184 4.84 -9.62 -0.40
CA ALA A 184 5.70 -10.32 0.54
C ALA A 184 7.18 -10.18 0.14
N HIS A 185 7.99 -9.47 0.94
CA HIS A 185 9.42 -9.38 0.69
C HIS A 185 10.13 -10.69 1.05
N PRO A 186 10.89 -11.34 0.13
CA PRO A 186 11.44 -12.68 0.38
C PRO A 186 12.35 -12.76 1.61
N ALA A 187 13.12 -11.70 1.92
CA ALA A 187 14.00 -11.67 3.09
C ALA A 187 13.23 -11.63 4.43
N HIS A 188 12.03 -11.05 4.44
CA HIS A 188 11.23 -10.85 5.65
C HIS A 188 10.09 -11.88 5.79
N LEU A 189 9.93 -12.76 4.82
CA LEU A 189 8.95 -13.83 4.90
C LEU A 189 9.41 -14.90 5.89
N HIS A 190 8.96 -14.77 7.14
CA HIS A 190 9.32 -15.67 8.23
C HIS A 190 8.59 -17.02 8.14
N GLN A 191 9.16 -18.04 8.82
CA GLN A 191 8.63 -19.41 8.79
C GLN A 191 7.22 -19.49 9.38
N GLU A 192 6.94 -18.70 10.40
CA GLU A 192 5.62 -18.61 11.03
C GLU A 192 4.53 -18.23 10.02
N MET A 193 4.82 -17.22 9.17
CA MET A 193 3.87 -16.82 8.12
C MET A 193 3.75 -17.90 7.03
N ILE A 194 4.85 -18.57 6.66
CA ILE A 194 4.82 -19.68 5.69
C ILE A 194 3.88 -20.79 6.16
N GLN A 195 3.93 -21.15 7.46
CA GLN A 195 3.07 -22.19 8.02
C GLN A 195 1.56 -21.84 7.92
N ARG A 196 1.20 -20.55 7.97
CA ARG A 196 -0.18 -20.10 7.88
C ARG A 196 -0.85 -20.46 6.55
N PHE A 197 -0.10 -20.57 5.46
CA PHE A 197 -0.63 -21.03 4.17
C PHE A 197 -1.16 -22.50 4.17
N GLY A 198 -0.84 -23.27 5.19
CA GLY A 198 -1.38 -24.62 5.39
C GLY A 198 -2.31 -24.75 6.58
N GLN A 199 -2.51 -23.71 7.38
CA GLN A 199 -3.23 -23.73 8.64
C GLN A 199 -4.50 -22.91 8.65
N LEU A 200 -4.51 -21.73 7.98
CA LEU A 200 -5.65 -20.81 7.97
C LEU A 200 -6.64 -21.21 6.87
N GLU A 201 -7.92 -21.15 7.21
CA GLU A 201 -9.01 -21.59 6.33
C GLU A 201 -9.25 -20.58 5.19
N LYS A 202 -9.20 -19.28 5.51
CA LYS A 202 -9.52 -18.20 4.56
C LYS A 202 -8.31 -17.70 3.79
N LEU A 203 -7.08 -18.02 4.24
CA LEU A 203 -5.87 -17.60 3.54
C LEU A 203 -5.72 -18.39 2.24
N VAL A 204 -5.96 -17.72 1.11
CA VAL A 204 -5.88 -18.37 -0.20
C VAL A 204 -4.47 -18.86 -0.52
N PRO A 205 -4.31 -19.99 -1.22
CA PRO A 205 -3.00 -20.54 -1.60
C PRO A 205 -2.36 -19.72 -2.72
N TYR A 206 -2.05 -18.48 -2.40
CA TYR A 206 -1.44 -17.50 -3.32
C TYR A 206 -0.53 -16.57 -2.54
N ILE A 207 0.64 -16.28 -3.09
CA ILE A 207 1.54 -15.26 -2.58
C ILE A 207 2.14 -14.43 -3.70
N ASP A 208 2.12 -13.11 -3.54
CA ASP A 208 2.84 -12.17 -4.39
C ASP A 208 4.17 -11.83 -3.71
N MET A 209 5.26 -12.39 -4.25
CA MET A 209 6.60 -12.29 -3.69
C MET A 209 7.58 -11.75 -4.74
N PRO A 210 7.74 -10.42 -4.86
CA PRO A 210 8.63 -9.80 -5.84
C PRO A 210 10.09 -10.15 -5.57
N VAL A 211 10.68 -11.04 -6.36
CA VAL A 211 12.09 -11.44 -6.22
C VAL A 211 13.04 -10.44 -6.87
N GLN A 212 12.59 -9.71 -7.86
CA GLN A 212 13.26 -8.67 -8.64
C GLN A 212 14.32 -9.21 -9.62
N HIS A 213 15.19 -10.15 -9.22
CA HIS A 213 16.21 -10.74 -10.08
C HIS A 213 16.64 -12.14 -9.62
N GLY A 214 17.21 -12.96 -10.53
CA GLY A 214 17.70 -14.30 -10.22
C GLY A 214 19.21 -14.40 -9.97
N SER A 215 19.99 -13.36 -10.27
CA SER A 215 21.46 -13.33 -10.08
C SER A 215 21.81 -12.75 -8.72
N ASP A 216 22.70 -13.43 -7.99
CA ASP A 216 23.19 -12.97 -6.68
C ASP A 216 23.88 -11.61 -6.75
N LYS A 217 24.64 -11.37 -7.84
CA LYS A 217 25.27 -10.06 -8.08
C LYS A 217 24.23 -8.95 -8.13
N MET A 218 23.19 -9.13 -8.94
CA MET A 218 22.13 -8.13 -9.07
C MET A 218 21.32 -7.97 -7.79
N LEU A 219 20.98 -9.07 -7.11
CA LEU A 219 20.26 -9.01 -5.83
C LEU A 219 21.05 -8.23 -4.78
N LYS A 220 22.39 -8.39 -4.76
CA LYS A 220 23.29 -7.61 -3.89
C LYS A 220 23.29 -6.13 -4.28
N ASP A 221 23.45 -5.81 -5.57
CA ASP A 221 23.46 -4.44 -6.08
C ASP A 221 22.11 -3.74 -5.84
N MET A 222 21.00 -4.50 -5.94
CA MET A 222 19.64 -4.07 -5.62
C MET A 222 19.37 -3.95 -4.10
N ARG A 223 20.28 -4.41 -3.23
CA ARG A 223 20.13 -4.43 -1.77
C ARG A 223 18.90 -5.22 -1.31
N ARG A 224 18.66 -6.40 -1.92
CA ARG A 224 17.46 -7.22 -1.62
C ARG A 224 17.54 -8.03 -0.31
N GLY A 225 18.67 -8.03 0.39
CA GLY A 225 18.83 -8.71 1.69
C GLY A 225 18.83 -10.24 1.63
N LEU A 226 18.44 -10.85 0.50
CA LEU A 226 18.39 -12.29 0.31
C LEU A 226 18.92 -12.67 -1.08
N MET A 227 19.77 -13.69 -1.14
CA MET A 227 20.36 -14.22 -2.39
C MET A 227 19.47 -15.31 -3.00
N SER A 228 19.79 -15.72 -4.23
CA SER A 228 19.00 -16.68 -5.03
C SER A 228 18.72 -18.01 -4.29
N ASN A 229 19.69 -18.55 -3.57
CA ASN A 229 19.49 -19.77 -2.77
C ASN A 229 18.49 -19.57 -1.62
N GLY A 230 18.50 -18.42 -0.98
CA GLY A 230 17.54 -18.08 0.05
C GLY A 230 16.11 -17.91 -0.52
N ILE A 231 15.99 -17.30 -1.69
CA ILE A 231 14.72 -17.18 -2.41
C ILE A 231 14.17 -18.56 -2.77
N ARG A 232 15.02 -19.44 -3.36
CA ARG A 232 14.62 -20.83 -3.66
C ARG A 232 14.13 -21.56 -2.41
N LYS A 233 14.87 -21.42 -1.30
CA LYS A 233 14.45 -22.02 -0.03
C LYS A 233 13.06 -21.52 0.42
N ARG A 234 12.74 -20.23 0.29
CA ARG A 234 11.39 -19.72 0.62
C ARG A 234 10.31 -20.36 -0.26
N ILE A 235 10.58 -20.49 -1.56
CA ILE A 235 9.66 -21.15 -2.50
C ILE A 235 9.47 -22.62 -2.13
N ASP A 236 10.53 -23.33 -1.83
CA ASP A 236 10.48 -24.73 -1.42
C ASP A 236 9.72 -24.93 -0.11
N ASP A 237 9.95 -24.05 0.87
CA ASP A 237 9.26 -24.09 2.16
C ASP A 237 7.75 -23.80 1.99
N LEU A 238 7.37 -22.86 1.15
CA LEU A 238 5.97 -22.58 0.80
C LEU A 238 5.31 -23.81 0.15
N ARG A 239 5.94 -24.43 -0.85
CA ARG A 239 5.42 -25.60 -1.55
C ARG A 239 5.38 -26.87 -0.68
N LYS A 240 6.22 -26.98 0.33
CA LYS A 240 6.14 -28.06 1.33
C LYS A 240 4.91 -27.93 2.20
N VAL A 241 4.53 -26.70 2.56
CA VAL A 241 3.35 -26.44 3.40
C VAL A 241 2.07 -26.53 2.58
N ASN A 242 2.08 -25.98 1.36
CA ASN A 242 0.97 -26.04 0.43
C ASN A 242 1.50 -26.27 -1.00
N PRO A 243 1.44 -27.52 -1.53
CA PRO A 243 1.92 -27.84 -2.89
C PRO A 243 1.24 -27.08 -4.02
N ASP A 244 -0.02 -26.67 -3.81
CA ASP A 244 -0.85 -25.98 -4.81
C ASP A 244 -0.71 -24.46 -4.75
N ILE A 245 0.21 -23.93 -3.92
CA ILE A 245 0.38 -22.49 -3.79
C ILE A 245 0.81 -21.83 -5.10
N SER A 246 0.04 -20.83 -5.52
CA SER A 246 0.34 -19.99 -6.67
C SER A 246 1.32 -18.90 -6.27
N LEU A 247 2.43 -18.79 -7.02
CA LEU A 247 3.48 -17.79 -6.79
C LEU A 247 3.44 -16.74 -7.91
N ARG A 248 3.16 -15.50 -7.54
CA ARG A 248 3.35 -14.35 -8.42
C ARG A 248 4.66 -13.66 -8.05
N THR A 249 5.38 -13.14 -9.03
CA THR A 249 6.60 -12.38 -8.82
C THR A 249 6.71 -11.22 -9.80
N SER A 250 7.57 -10.26 -9.46
CA SER A 250 8.04 -9.22 -10.37
C SER A 250 9.54 -9.38 -10.57
N ILE A 251 9.99 -9.13 -11.81
CA ILE A 251 11.39 -9.15 -12.23
C ILE A 251 11.65 -7.85 -12.99
N ILE A 252 12.81 -7.24 -12.70
CA ILE A 252 13.31 -6.02 -13.34
C ILE A 252 14.50 -6.39 -14.23
#